data_defb7bc9bce5bea42ac2e486eef37c05
#
_entry.id   defb7bc9bce5bea42ac2e486eef37c05
#
_cell.length_a   1.000
_cell.length_b   1.000
_cell.length_c   1.000
_cell.angle_alpha   90.00
_cell.angle_beta   90.00
_cell.angle_gamma   90.00
#
_symmetry.space_group_name_H-M   'P 1'
#
loop_
_entity.id
_entity.type
_entity.pdbx_description
1 polymer ?
#
loop_
_entity_poly.entity_id
_entity_poly.type
_entity_poly.pdbx_seq_one_letter_code
_entity_poly.pdbx_strand_id
1 'polypeptide(L)'
;MRNDFKKSIGVDVGGSHVSASLIDLHAANELWLHINQKALDSKGSANTILQTIGACIIELITGANEIDAIGIAFPGPFDYEKGVSAITGVGGKFQSTFGIHVGQALKNITGCHNTLFCFSNDAHCFAVGANYK
;
A
#
# COMPACT_ATOMS: atom_id res chain seq x y z
N MET A 1 18.31 -16.84 7.37
CA MET A 1 17.85 -15.52 7.40
C MET A 1 17.59 -14.97 6.04
N ARG A 2 16.52 -14.35 5.93
CA ARG A 2 16.10 -13.95 4.64
C ARG A 2 15.99 -12.46 4.57
N ASN A 3 16.83 -11.85 3.83
CA ASN A 3 16.77 -10.44 3.62
C ASN A 3 16.88 -10.09 2.15
N ASP A 4 16.62 -11.07 1.32
CA ASP A 4 16.72 -10.87 -0.11
C ASP A 4 15.33 -10.82 -0.72
N PHE A 5 14.58 -9.80 -0.33
CA PHE A 5 13.29 -9.55 -0.96
C PHE A 5 13.50 -9.43 -2.46
N LYS A 6 12.71 -10.16 -3.22
CA LYS A 6 12.84 -10.16 -4.66
C LYS A 6 11.91 -9.18 -5.32
N LYS A 7 10.67 -9.13 -4.85
CA LYS A 7 9.67 -8.23 -5.42
C LYS A 7 8.88 -7.58 -4.32
N SER A 8 8.58 -6.31 -4.50
CA SER A 8 7.74 -5.60 -3.58
C SER A 8 6.78 -4.72 -4.35
N ILE A 9 5.76 -4.24 -3.66
CA ILE A 9 4.80 -3.31 -4.22
C ILE A 9 4.85 -2.06 -3.38
N GLY A 10 4.97 -0.92 -4.04
CA GLY A 10 4.85 0.37 -3.39
C GLY A 10 3.51 0.98 -3.73
N VAL A 11 2.82 1.48 -2.74
CA VAL A 11 1.49 2.06 -2.90
C VAL A 11 1.48 3.47 -2.36
N ASP A 12 0.98 4.40 -3.16
CA ASP A 12 0.84 5.79 -2.74
C ASP A 12 -0.64 6.13 -2.74
N VAL A 13 -1.19 6.40 -1.56
CA VAL A 13 -2.60 6.72 -1.40
C VAL A 13 -2.76 8.23 -1.32
N GLY A 14 -3.32 8.81 -2.34
CA GLY A 14 -3.55 10.26 -2.39
C GLY A 14 -5.03 10.60 -2.22
N GLY A 15 -5.32 11.88 -2.26
CA GLY A 15 -6.68 12.37 -2.05
C GLY A 15 -7.67 12.03 -3.15
N SER A 16 -7.20 11.75 -4.36
CA SER A 16 -8.08 11.45 -5.48
C SER A 16 -7.64 10.23 -6.29
N HIS A 17 -6.47 9.69 -5.99
CA HIS A 17 -5.92 8.56 -6.73
C HIS A 17 -5.11 7.68 -5.81
N VAL A 18 -5.03 6.42 -6.15
CA VAL A 18 -4.08 5.51 -5.54
C VAL A 18 -3.21 4.96 -6.67
N SER A 19 -1.91 4.94 -6.44
CA SER A 19 -0.93 4.41 -7.39
C SER A 19 -0.21 3.26 -6.74
N ALA A 20 0.01 2.20 -7.49
CA ALA A 20 0.77 1.06 -6.99
C ALA A 20 1.79 0.67 -8.04
N SER A 21 2.98 0.32 -7.60
CA SER A 21 4.08 -0.04 -8.49
C SER A 21 4.69 -1.36 -8.06
N LEU A 22 4.92 -2.23 -9.03
CA LEU A 22 5.63 -3.47 -8.78
C LEU A 22 7.12 -3.20 -8.97
N ILE A 23 7.91 -3.56 -7.99
CA ILE A 23 9.34 -3.30 -7.96
C ILE A 23 10.07 -4.62 -7.91
N ASP A 24 10.98 -4.83 -8.86
CA ASP A 24 11.84 -6.01 -8.88
C ASP A 24 13.20 -5.61 -8.33
N LEU A 25 13.51 -6.06 -7.14
CA LEU A 25 14.73 -5.66 -6.44
C LEU A 25 15.97 -6.33 -7.03
N HIS A 26 15.79 -7.31 -7.88
CA HIS A 26 16.92 -8.00 -8.50
C HIS A 26 17.19 -7.55 -9.93
N ALA A 27 16.35 -6.65 -10.46
CA ALA A 27 16.58 -6.12 -11.78
C ALA A 27 17.79 -5.19 -11.74
N ALA A 28 18.68 -5.35 -12.70
CA ALA A 28 19.92 -4.60 -12.71
C ALA A 28 19.71 -3.10 -12.82
N ASN A 29 18.88 -2.69 -13.76
CA ASN A 29 18.67 -1.27 -14.01
C ASN A 29 17.22 -0.85 -13.97
N GLU A 30 16.37 -1.76 -13.71
CA GLU A 30 14.95 -1.56 -13.86
C GLU A 30 14.26 -1.95 -12.57
N LEU A 31 13.85 -0.99 -11.79
CA LEU A 31 13.19 -1.28 -10.54
C LEU A 31 11.68 -1.37 -10.69
N TRP A 32 11.15 -0.53 -11.60
CA TRP A 32 9.71 -0.39 -11.73
C TRP A 32 9.22 -1.22 -12.90
N LEU A 33 8.52 -2.32 -12.62
CA LEU A 33 8.04 -3.22 -13.67
C LEU A 33 6.67 -2.80 -14.19
N HIS A 34 5.77 -2.48 -13.28
CA HIS A 34 4.41 -2.11 -13.63
C HIS A 34 3.92 -1.03 -12.71
N ILE A 35 3.12 -0.14 -13.25
CA ILE A 35 2.49 0.92 -12.46
C ILE A 35 1.00 0.84 -12.75
N ASN A 36 0.22 0.83 -11.69
CA ASN A 36 -1.23 0.80 -11.78
C ASN A 36 -1.79 1.98 -11.01
N GLN A 37 -2.80 2.62 -11.56
CA GLN A 37 -3.38 3.79 -10.91
C GLN A 37 -4.89 3.72 -11.03
N LYS A 38 -5.58 4.07 -9.95
CA LYS A 38 -7.03 4.07 -9.93
C LYS A 38 -7.52 5.35 -9.27
N ALA A 39 -8.66 5.82 -9.72
CA ALA A 39 -9.33 6.94 -9.08
C ALA A 39 -9.84 6.48 -7.71
N LEU A 40 -9.73 7.36 -6.74
CA LEU A 40 -10.12 7.07 -5.37
C LEU A 40 -10.98 8.20 -4.85
N ASP A 41 -12.10 7.85 -4.24
CA ASP A 41 -12.94 8.84 -3.57
C ASP A 41 -12.60 8.83 -2.08
N SER A 42 -11.75 9.76 -1.66
CA SER A 42 -11.32 9.81 -0.27
C SER A 42 -12.43 10.16 0.71
N LYS A 43 -13.57 10.61 0.20
CA LYS A 43 -14.74 10.89 1.04
C LYS A 43 -15.74 9.74 1.04
N GLY A 44 -15.42 8.67 0.35
CA GLY A 44 -16.27 7.50 0.30
C GLY A 44 -16.20 6.69 1.57
N SER A 45 -16.93 5.59 1.60
CA SER A 45 -16.93 4.70 2.75
C SER A 45 -15.57 4.03 2.90
N ALA A 46 -15.28 3.58 4.11
CA ALA A 46 -14.04 2.86 4.38
C ALA A 46 -13.92 1.65 3.46
N ASN A 47 -15.01 0.92 3.29
CA ASN A 47 -14.98 -0.25 2.44
C ASN A 47 -14.61 0.10 1.00
N THR A 48 -15.20 1.16 0.46
CA THR A 48 -14.91 1.58 -0.90
C THR A 48 -13.45 1.97 -1.06
N ILE A 49 -12.92 2.73 -0.09
CA ILE A 49 -11.53 3.15 -0.12
C ILE A 49 -10.61 1.93 -0.08
N LEU A 50 -10.86 1.03 0.86
CA LEU A 50 -10.01 -0.14 1.03
C LEU A 50 -10.10 -1.10 -0.15
N GLN A 51 -11.28 -1.26 -0.73
CA GLN A 51 -11.44 -2.11 -1.90
C GLN A 51 -10.70 -1.54 -3.10
N THR A 52 -10.70 -0.22 -3.25
CA THR A 52 -9.97 0.42 -4.34
C THR A 52 -8.47 0.21 -4.20
N ILE A 53 -7.95 0.40 -2.99
CA ILE A 53 -6.53 0.18 -2.73
C ILE A 53 -6.19 -1.29 -2.97
N GLY A 54 -7.01 -2.18 -2.44
CA GLY A 54 -6.80 -3.61 -2.60
C GLY A 54 -6.82 -4.05 -4.06
N ALA A 55 -7.75 -3.52 -4.84
CA ALA A 55 -7.83 -3.85 -6.26
C ALA A 55 -6.57 -3.42 -7.00
N CYS A 56 -6.04 -2.26 -6.65
CA CYS A 56 -4.83 -1.75 -7.26
C CYS A 56 -3.65 -2.69 -7.00
N ILE A 57 -3.60 -3.24 -5.80
CA ILE A 57 -2.55 -4.18 -5.41
C ILE A 57 -2.76 -5.53 -6.09
N ILE A 58 -3.98 -6.03 -6.08
CA ILE A 58 -4.29 -7.36 -6.63
C ILE A 58 -3.91 -7.45 -8.10
N GLU A 59 -4.16 -6.40 -8.85
CA GLU A 59 -3.84 -6.42 -10.28
C GLU A 59 -2.35 -6.59 -10.53
N LEU A 60 -1.51 -6.12 -9.61
CA LEU A 60 -0.07 -6.30 -9.74
C LEU A 60 0.37 -7.68 -9.29
N ILE A 61 -0.28 -8.22 -8.28
CA ILE A 61 0.05 -9.55 -7.77
C ILE A 61 -0.23 -10.62 -8.82
N THR A 62 -1.30 -10.44 -9.58
CA THR A 62 -1.70 -11.44 -10.58
C THR A 62 -0.59 -11.72 -11.58
N GLY A 63 0.21 -10.73 -11.89
CA GLY A 63 1.31 -10.92 -12.84
C GLY A 63 2.63 -11.30 -12.20
N ALA A 64 2.64 -11.47 -10.89
CA ALA A 64 3.87 -11.77 -10.18
C ALA A 64 3.69 -13.05 -9.38
N ASN A 65 4.75 -13.85 -9.28
CA ASN A 65 4.64 -15.10 -8.55
C ASN A 65 4.55 -14.88 -7.06
N GLU A 66 5.32 -13.94 -6.57
CA GLU A 66 5.48 -13.80 -5.14
C GLU A 66 5.82 -12.37 -4.80
N ILE A 67 5.13 -11.82 -3.83
CA ILE A 67 5.41 -10.47 -3.36
C ILE A 67 5.87 -10.57 -1.90
N ASP A 68 7.06 -10.08 -1.64
CA ASP A 68 7.66 -10.19 -0.32
C ASP A 68 7.21 -9.10 0.63
N ALA A 69 7.00 -7.91 0.10
CA ALA A 69 6.64 -6.78 0.94
C ALA A 69 5.76 -5.80 0.17
N ILE A 70 4.90 -5.12 0.89
CA ILE A 70 4.06 -4.06 0.34
C ILE A 70 4.23 -2.84 1.24
N GLY A 71 4.75 -1.77 0.66
CA GLY A 71 4.91 -0.51 1.37
C GLY A 71 3.80 0.44 0.96
N ILE A 72 3.13 1.03 1.92
CA ILE A 72 1.99 1.89 1.65
C ILE A 72 2.20 3.27 2.27
N ALA A 73 2.17 4.29 1.42
CA ALA A 73 2.16 5.66 1.88
C ALA A 73 0.70 6.07 2.07
N PHE A 74 0.33 6.36 3.29
CA PHE A 74 -1.04 6.68 3.66
C PHE A 74 -1.06 8.02 4.38
N PRO A 75 -2.03 8.89 4.07
CA PRO A 75 -2.06 10.21 4.71
C PRO A 75 -2.31 10.08 6.21
N GLY A 76 -1.76 11.03 6.94
CA GLY A 76 -1.95 11.07 8.38
C GLY A 76 -3.09 11.97 8.79
N PRO A 77 -3.43 11.96 10.08
CA PRO A 77 -2.82 11.17 11.15
C PRO A 77 -3.05 9.66 11.03
N PHE A 78 -2.04 8.90 11.35
CA PHE A 78 -2.09 7.45 11.12
C PHE A 78 -1.07 6.80 12.05
N ASP A 79 -1.43 5.69 12.65
CA ASP A 79 -0.48 4.92 13.44
C ASP A 79 0.27 4.02 12.46
N TYR A 80 1.42 4.49 12.02
CA TYR A 80 2.16 3.80 10.96
C TYR A 80 2.76 2.49 11.42
N GLU A 81 2.94 2.35 12.72
CA GLU A 81 3.48 1.11 13.26
C GLU A 81 2.42 0.01 13.29
N LYS A 82 1.22 0.37 13.70
CA LYS A 82 0.13 -0.61 13.80
C LYS A 82 -0.72 -0.72 12.55
N GLY A 83 -0.59 0.23 11.63
CA GLY A 83 -1.40 0.22 10.43
C GLY A 83 -2.84 0.64 10.67
N VAL A 84 -3.05 1.56 11.60
CA VAL A 84 -4.39 1.99 12.00
C VAL A 84 -4.58 3.47 11.70
N SER A 85 -5.68 3.80 11.02
CA SER A 85 -5.97 5.19 10.69
C SER A 85 -6.45 5.95 11.91
N ALA A 86 -5.93 7.17 12.07
CA ALA A 86 -6.37 8.09 13.11
C ALA A 86 -6.87 9.39 12.50
N ILE A 87 -7.28 9.36 11.24
CA ILE A 87 -7.69 10.55 10.51
C ILE A 87 -9.05 11.04 10.99
N THR A 88 -9.12 12.30 11.36
CA THR A 88 -10.36 12.92 11.80
C THR A 88 -10.62 14.20 11.02
N GLY A 89 -11.66 14.25 10.32
CA GLY A 89 -12.35 15.44 9.90
C GLY A 89 -11.71 16.51 9.05
N VAL A 90 -10.48 16.42 8.65
CA VAL A 90 -9.90 17.51 7.86
C VAL A 90 -10.40 17.41 6.43
N GLY A 91 -11.38 18.25 6.11
CA GLY A 91 -11.98 18.23 4.78
C GLY A 91 -12.75 16.96 4.48
N GLY A 92 -12.98 16.10 5.46
CA GLY A 92 -13.71 14.86 5.29
C GLY A 92 -12.94 13.76 4.58
N LYS A 93 -11.71 14.02 4.15
CA LYS A 93 -10.94 13.01 3.41
C LYS A 93 -10.50 11.90 4.35
N PHE A 94 -10.76 10.67 3.93
CA PHE A 94 -10.38 9.45 4.67
C PHE A 94 -10.97 9.37 6.08
N GLN A 95 -11.91 10.23 6.40
CA GLN A 95 -12.51 10.22 7.73
C GLN A 95 -13.20 8.90 8.05
N SER A 96 -13.77 8.25 7.05
CA SER A 96 -14.44 6.98 7.24
C SER A 96 -13.50 5.87 7.67
N THR A 97 -12.19 6.07 7.49
CA THR A 97 -11.20 5.05 7.88
C THR A 97 -10.78 5.16 9.33
N PHE A 98 -11.25 6.17 10.07
CA PHE A 98 -10.84 6.38 11.45
C PHE A 98 -11.00 5.11 12.28
N GLY A 99 -9.95 4.73 12.96
CA GLY A 99 -9.97 3.55 13.82
C GLY A 99 -9.87 2.22 13.08
N ILE A 100 -9.84 2.25 11.76
CA ILE A 100 -9.76 1.02 10.98
C ILE A 100 -8.31 0.52 10.95
N HIS A 101 -8.16 -0.77 11.18
CA HIS A 101 -6.86 -1.43 11.04
C HIS A 101 -6.66 -1.70 9.55
N VAL A 102 -6.06 -0.74 8.86
CA VAL A 102 -5.94 -0.76 7.41
C VAL A 102 -5.09 -1.94 6.95
N GLY A 103 -4.01 -2.22 7.68
CA GLY A 103 -3.13 -3.34 7.35
C GLY A 103 -3.87 -4.67 7.35
N GLN A 104 -4.64 -4.92 8.39
CA GLN A 104 -5.37 -6.19 8.47
C GLN A 104 -6.44 -6.27 7.38
N ALA A 105 -7.13 -5.15 7.15
CA ALA A 105 -8.16 -5.11 6.13
C ALA A 105 -7.58 -5.40 4.74
N LEU A 106 -6.41 -4.83 4.44
CA LEU A 106 -5.78 -5.06 3.15
C LEU A 106 -5.25 -6.48 3.02
N LYS A 107 -4.76 -7.06 4.11
CA LYS A 107 -4.37 -8.47 4.07
C LYS A 107 -5.55 -9.34 3.72
N ASN A 108 -6.71 -9.04 4.31
CA ASN A 108 -7.92 -9.82 4.03
C ASN A 108 -8.40 -9.64 2.60
N ILE A 109 -8.37 -8.42 2.09
CA ILE A 109 -8.83 -8.12 0.74
C ILE A 109 -7.91 -8.74 -0.31
N THR A 110 -6.60 -8.63 -0.10
CA THR A 110 -5.62 -9.10 -1.09
C THR A 110 -5.26 -10.56 -0.93
N GLY A 111 -5.54 -11.15 0.22
CA GLY A 111 -5.14 -12.52 0.51
C GLY A 111 -3.65 -12.66 0.84
N CYS A 112 -2.95 -11.55 1.01
CA CYS A 112 -1.50 -11.57 1.23
C CYS A 112 -1.18 -11.67 2.72
N HIS A 113 -1.52 -12.78 3.33
CA HIS A 113 -1.37 -12.93 4.78
C HIS A 113 0.07 -13.12 5.24
N ASN A 114 0.94 -13.58 4.36
CA ASN A 114 2.34 -13.82 4.71
C ASN A 114 3.27 -12.72 4.18
N THR A 115 2.70 -11.69 3.59
CA THR A 115 3.46 -10.58 3.05
C THR A 115 3.65 -9.51 4.12
N LEU A 116 4.82 -8.92 4.18
CA LEU A 116 5.09 -7.83 5.10
C LEU A 116 4.43 -6.56 4.58
N PHE A 117 3.60 -5.94 5.42
CA PHE A 117 2.99 -4.64 5.11
C PHE A 117 3.66 -3.57 5.94
N CYS A 118 4.10 -2.51 5.29
CA CYS A 118 4.73 -1.36 5.95
C CYS A 118 3.97 -0.11 5.60
N PHE A 119 3.81 0.78 6.55
CA PHE A 119 3.09 2.02 6.35
C PHE A 119 3.97 3.22 6.65
N SER A 120 3.77 4.29 5.90
CA SER A 120 4.54 5.53 6.05
C SER A 120 3.67 6.70 5.60
N ASN A 121 4.03 7.92 5.98
CA ASN A 121 3.31 9.10 5.52
C ASN A 121 3.91 9.69 4.25
N ASP A 122 4.83 8.98 3.65
CA ASP A 122 5.66 9.51 2.58
C ASP A 122 5.85 8.44 1.53
N ALA A 123 5.78 8.83 0.27
CA ALA A 123 6.01 7.90 -0.83
C ALA A 123 7.39 7.28 -0.79
N HIS A 124 8.28 7.81 0.03
CA HIS A 124 9.60 7.20 0.23
C HIS A 124 9.53 5.80 0.81
N CYS A 125 8.38 5.38 1.30
CA CYS A 125 8.27 4.01 1.79
C CYS A 125 8.57 3.01 0.69
N PHE A 126 8.44 3.39 -0.57
CA PHE A 126 8.86 2.56 -1.68
C PHE A 126 10.36 2.32 -1.61
N ALA A 127 11.09 3.43 -1.54
CA ALA A 127 12.55 3.35 -1.52
C ALA A 127 13.04 2.63 -0.27
N VAL A 128 12.40 2.88 0.87
CA VAL A 128 12.74 2.17 2.10
C VAL A 128 12.50 0.68 1.91
N GLY A 129 11.35 0.32 1.35
CA GLY A 129 11.06 -1.08 1.10
C GLY A 129 12.03 -1.71 0.13
N ALA A 130 12.39 -0.97 -0.93
CA ALA A 130 13.32 -1.47 -1.92
C ALA A 130 14.72 -1.67 -1.35
N ASN A 131 15.12 -0.83 -0.41
CA ASN A 131 16.44 -0.92 0.20
C ASN A 131 16.46 -1.64 1.54
N TYR A 132 15.35 -2.14 1.91
CA TYR A 132 15.20 -2.78 3.21
C TYR A 132 16.01 -4.06 3.27
N LYS A 133 16.75 -4.20 4.31
CA LYS A 133 17.61 -5.37 4.49
C LYS A 133 17.20 -6.18 5.67
#